data_bee685a01bf1e2918be99bffad230296
#
_entry.id   bee685a01bf1e2918be99bffad230296
#
_cell.length_a   1.000
_cell.length_b   1.000
_cell.length_c   1.000
_cell.angle_alpha   90.00
_cell.angle_beta   90.00
_cell.angle_gamma   90.00
#
_symmetry.space_group_name_H-M   'P 1'
#
loop_
_entity.id
_entity.type
_entity.pdbx_description
1 polymer ?
#
loop_
_entity_poly.entity_id
_entity_poly.type
_entity_poly.pdbx_seq_one_letter_code
_entity_poly.pdbx_strand_id
1 'polypeptide(L)'
;MDKPQWSLDSSNLPKPKNYRLSAIVKGYSIIGLACFFVYAVLFSIFEIWQMTLVCGICAVLWMGIVLLNRQGYDQAAFITELLITAGFSLASSWLLGWNSGFFLLSLLTVPLIFQNANVGQAVKFVLSAVILAAVMGLFILSWQQASYWVIDTGVLHFFAAANLLITIIILAIAGYSFEVV
;
A
#
# COMPACT_ATOMS: atom_id res chain seq x y z
N MET A 1 42.10 -18.11 -39.78
CA MET A 1 40.91 -17.24 -39.72
C MET A 1 40.40 -17.24 -38.28
N ASP A 2 40.95 -16.30 -37.49
CA ASP A 2 40.58 -16.18 -36.09
C ASP A 2 39.22 -15.44 -35.99
N LYS A 3 38.25 -16.09 -35.36
CA LYS A 3 36.95 -15.44 -35.05
C LYS A 3 37.19 -14.35 -33.99
N PRO A 4 36.76 -13.11 -34.21
CA PRO A 4 36.88 -12.08 -33.18
C PRO A 4 36.02 -12.49 -31.97
N GLN A 5 36.68 -12.69 -30.82
CA GLN A 5 36.00 -12.90 -29.51
C GLN A 5 35.40 -11.56 -29.03
N TRP A 6 34.20 -11.27 -29.50
CA TRP A 6 33.34 -10.29 -28.86
C TRP A 6 32.66 -10.99 -27.66
N SER A 7 33.40 -11.31 -26.62
CA SER A 7 32.85 -11.60 -25.34
C SER A 7 32.38 -10.29 -24.72
N LEU A 8 31.18 -9.85 -25.06
CA LEU A 8 30.49 -8.85 -24.25
C LEU A 8 30.41 -9.44 -22.84
N ASP A 9 31.20 -8.86 -21.94
CA ASP A 9 31.19 -9.22 -20.53
C ASP A 9 29.77 -8.96 -20.00
N SER A 10 28.99 -10.02 -19.91
CA SER A 10 27.58 -9.98 -19.49
C SER A 10 27.41 -9.49 -18.06
N SER A 11 28.51 -9.35 -17.31
CA SER A 11 28.51 -8.81 -15.95
C SER A 11 28.22 -7.30 -15.88
N ASN A 12 28.48 -6.57 -17.00
CA ASN A 12 28.29 -5.12 -17.10
C ASN A 12 26.99 -4.71 -17.80
N LEU A 13 26.17 -5.66 -18.25
CA LEU A 13 24.84 -5.32 -18.75
C LEU A 13 23.97 -4.90 -17.55
N PRO A 14 23.30 -3.74 -17.61
CA PRO A 14 22.34 -3.36 -16.57
C PRO A 14 21.32 -4.50 -16.46
N LYS A 15 21.17 -5.03 -15.24
CA LYS A 15 20.17 -6.07 -14.98
C LYS A 15 18.85 -5.63 -15.60
N PRO A 16 18.16 -6.50 -16.37
CA PRO A 16 16.94 -6.12 -17.05
C PRO A 16 16.00 -5.51 -16.02
N LYS A 17 15.67 -4.25 -16.22
CA LYS A 17 14.74 -3.52 -15.34
C LYS A 17 13.46 -4.35 -15.32
N ASN A 18 12.96 -4.68 -14.14
CA ASN A 18 11.70 -5.42 -14.04
C ASN A 18 10.55 -4.45 -14.37
N TYR A 19 10.33 -4.21 -15.67
CA TYR A 19 9.36 -3.25 -16.18
C TYR A 19 7.96 -3.45 -15.58
N ARG A 20 7.60 -4.71 -15.31
CA ARG A 20 6.31 -5.03 -14.70
C ARG A 20 6.21 -4.49 -13.28
N LEU A 21 7.20 -4.79 -12.43
CA LEU A 21 7.21 -4.29 -11.06
C LEU A 21 7.26 -2.77 -11.03
N SER A 22 8.11 -2.16 -11.87
CA SER A 22 8.23 -0.70 -11.97
C SER A 22 6.92 -0.04 -12.40
N ALA A 23 6.19 -0.63 -13.35
CA ALA A 23 4.89 -0.12 -13.80
C ALA A 23 3.82 -0.25 -12.71
N ILE A 24 3.78 -1.39 -12.01
CA ILE A 24 2.87 -1.63 -10.88
C ILE A 24 3.12 -0.60 -9.77
N VAL A 25 4.37 -0.47 -9.31
CA VAL A 25 4.75 0.49 -8.25
C VAL A 25 4.40 1.92 -8.68
N LYS A 26 4.70 2.31 -9.92
CA LYS A 26 4.36 3.65 -10.43
C LYS A 26 2.85 3.91 -10.40
N GLY A 27 2.04 2.94 -10.80
CA GLY A 27 0.59 3.05 -10.78
C GLY A 27 0.06 3.21 -9.35
N TYR A 28 0.49 2.34 -8.46
CA TYR A 28 0.07 2.40 -7.04
C TYR A 28 0.57 3.65 -6.34
N SER A 29 1.80 4.10 -6.63
CA SER A 29 2.34 5.34 -6.04
C SER A 29 1.50 6.56 -6.38
N ILE A 30 1.00 6.67 -7.62
CA ILE A 30 0.13 7.78 -8.04
C ILE A 30 -1.23 7.70 -7.33
N ILE A 31 -1.84 6.50 -7.31
CA ILE A 31 -3.13 6.29 -6.67
C ILE A 31 -3.01 6.53 -5.15
N GLY A 32 -1.99 5.99 -4.51
CA GLY A 32 -1.77 6.16 -3.08
C GLY A 32 -1.58 7.63 -2.69
N LEU A 33 -0.78 8.38 -3.45
CA LEU A 33 -0.59 9.81 -3.22
C LEU A 33 -1.92 10.58 -3.35
N ALA A 34 -2.72 10.28 -4.37
CA ALA A 34 -4.05 10.88 -4.55
C ALA A 34 -4.98 10.53 -3.38
N CYS A 35 -4.99 9.26 -2.92
CA CYS A 35 -5.79 8.83 -1.78
C CYS A 35 -5.40 9.57 -0.49
N PHE A 36 -4.10 9.69 -0.17
CA PHE A 36 -3.67 10.42 1.03
C PHE A 36 -4.03 11.90 0.98
N PHE A 37 -3.95 12.52 -0.20
CA PHE A 37 -4.39 13.90 -0.38
C PHE A 37 -5.90 14.04 -0.14
N VAL A 38 -6.71 13.16 -0.73
CA VAL A 38 -8.17 13.15 -0.52
C VAL A 38 -8.51 12.91 0.96
N TYR A 39 -7.86 11.95 1.62
CA TYR A 39 -8.08 11.73 3.05
C TYR A 39 -7.67 12.93 3.90
N ALA A 40 -6.55 13.61 3.58
CA ALA A 40 -6.15 14.80 4.30
C ALA A 40 -7.22 15.91 4.22
N VAL A 41 -7.81 16.11 3.03
CA VAL A 41 -8.92 17.06 2.83
C VAL A 41 -10.15 16.62 3.60
N LEU A 42 -10.55 15.34 3.51
CA LEU A 42 -11.72 14.83 4.22
C LEU A 42 -11.57 14.95 5.74
N PHE A 43 -10.42 14.55 6.29
CA PHE A 43 -10.17 14.69 7.73
C PHE A 43 -10.15 16.15 8.18
N SER A 44 -9.68 17.07 7.34
CA SER A 44 -9.78 18.51 7.62
C SER A 44 -11.23 18.99 7.66
N ILE A 45 -12.08 18.53 6.73
CA ILE A 45 -13.51 18.90 6.69
C ILE A 45 -14.24 18.38 7.92
N PHE A 46 -13.90 17.15 8.38
CA PHE A 46 -14.49 16.55 9.57
C PHE A 46 -13.79 16.96 10.88
N GLU A 47 -12.88 17.94 10.83
CA GLU A 47 -12.14 18.50 11.97
C GLU A 47 -11.28 17.45 12.73
N ILE A 48 -10.85 16.38 12.07
CA ILE A 48 -9.99 15.33 12.64
C ILE A 48 -8.52 15.66 12.34
N TRP A 49 -8.02 16.75 12.91
CA TRP A 49 -6.73 17.37 12.58
C TRP A 49 -5.52 16.43 12.74
N GLN A 50 -5.57 15.53 13.72
CA GLN A 50 -4.49 14.55 13.93
C GLN A 50 -4.36 13.61 12.72
N MET A 51 -5.49 13.13 12.18
CA MET A 51 -5.48 12.29 10.98
C MET A 51 -5.10 13.07 9.73
N THR A 52 -5.47 14.35 9.64
CA THR A 52 -4.99 15.26 8.60
C THR A 52 -3.46 15.33 8.59
N LEU A 53 -2.84 15.50 9.76
CA LEU A 53 -1.39 15.54 9.92
C LEU A 53 -0.76 14.20 9.50
N VAL A 54 -1.32 13.08 9.95
CA VAL A 54 -0.84 11.73 9.60
C VAL A 54 -0.90 11.51 8.09
N CYS A 55 -2.00 11.89 7.44
CA CYS A 55 -2.12 11.83 5.98
C CYS A 55 -1.09 12.71 5.28
N GLY A 56 -0.82 13.90 5.79
CA GLY A 56 0.22 14.80 5.27
C GLY A 56 1.60 14.16 5.33
N ILE A 57 1.96 13.56 6.47
CA ILE A 57 3.23 12.82 6.62
C ILE A 57 3.28 11.65 5.65
N CYS A 58 2.22 10.85 5.56
CA CYS A 58 2.16 9.73 4.62
C CYS A 58 2.29 10.20 3.16
N ALA A 59 1.70 11.32 2.79
CA ALA A 59 1.83 11.88 1.44
C ALA A 59 3.29 12.27 1.13
N VAL A 60 4.01 12.86 2.09
CA VAL A 60 5.45 13.17 1.94
C VAL A 60 6.28 11.89 1.77
N LEU A 61 6.03 10.87 2.61
CA LEU A 61 6.69 9.57 2.48
C LEU A 61 6.39 8.93 1.12
N TRP A 62 5.15 9.06 0.63
CA TRP A 62 4.74 8.55 -0.67
C TRP A 62 5.43 9.25 -1.85
N MET A 63 5.69 10.55 -1.75
CA MET A 63 6.54 11.25 -2.72
C MET A 63 7.96 10.66 -2.74
N GLY A 64 8.50 10.30 -1.58
CA GLY A 64 9.78 9.58 -1.48
C GLY A 64 9.77 8.24 -2.23
N ILE A 65 8.66 7.48 -2.17
CA ILE A 65 8.49 6.23 -2.94
C ILE A 65 8.53 6.50 -4.44
N VAL A 66 7.84 7.53 -4.92
CA VAL A 66 7.88 7.93 -6.33
C VAL A 66 9.32 8.22 -6.78
N LEU A 67 10.11 8.88 -5.93
CA LEU A 67 11.53 9.15 -6.22
C LEU A 67 12.36 7.86 -6.24
N LEU A 68 12.16 6.94 -5.28
CA LEU A 68 12.83 5.64 -5.28
C LEU A 68 12.54 4.84 -6.55
N ASN A 69 11.27 4.80 -6.97
CA ASN A 69 10.89 4.12 -8.21
C ASN A 69 11.53 4.76 -9.45
N ARG A 70 11.60 6.12 -9.51
CA ARG A 70 12.27 6.83 -10.60
C ARG A 70 13.77 6.52 -10.68
N GLN A 71 14.41 6.29 -9.54
CA GLN A 71 15.81 5.92 -9.46
C GLN A 71 16.07 4.43 -9.76
N GLY A 72 15.01 3.63 -9.98
CA GLY A 72 15.11 2.20 -10.28
C GLY A 72 15.15 1.29 -9.05
N TYR A 73 14.91 1.81 -7.85
CA TYR A 73 14.80 1.01 -6.62
C TYR A 73 13.39 0.43 -6.44
N ASP A 74 12.87 -0.23 -7.49
CA ASP A 74 11.49 -0.69 -7.56
C ASP A 74 11.09 -1.62 -6.40
N GLN A 75 12.02 -2.50 -5.96
CA GLN A 75 11.77 -3.43 -4.86
C GLN A 75 11.65 -2.69 -3.51
N ALA A 76 12.55 -1.73 -3.25
CA ALA A 76 12.50 -0.93 -2.03
C ALA A 76 11.23 -0.06 -2.01
N ALA A 77 10.89 0.56 -3.14
CA ALA A 77 9.68 1.34 -3.31
C ALA A 77 8.44 0.50 -2.99
N PHE A 78 8.33 -0.71 -3.57
CA PHE A 78 7.21 -1.62 -3.33
C PHE A 78 7.05 -2.01 -1.85
N ILE A 79 8.15 -2.40 -1.20
CA ILE A 79 8.12 -2.77 0.22
C ILE A 79 7.69 -1.58 1.08
N THR A 80 8.21 -0.39 0.77
CA THR A 80 7.86 0.84 1.52
C THR A 80 6.38 1.20 1.33
N GLU A 81 5.82 1.06 0.13
CA GLU A 81 4.38 1.22 -0.14
C GLU A 81 3.53 0.33 0.76
N LEU A 82 3.86 -0.97 0.81
CA LEU A 82 3.13 -1.93 1.63
C LEU A 82 3.20 -1.58 3.11
N LEU A 83 4.38 -1.20 3.61
CA LEU A 83 4.57 -0.85 5.02
C LEU A 83 3.81 0.41 5.40
N ILE A 84 3.83 1.45 4.57
CA ILE A 84 3.10 2.70 4.83
C ILE A 84 1.60 2.44 4.77
N THR A 85 1.11 1.70 3.75
CA THR A 85 -0.31 1.38 3.62
C THR A 85 -0.82 0.56 4.80
N ALA A 86 -0.11 -0.52 5.16
CA ALA A 86 -0.48 -1.36 6.29
C ALA A 86 -0.41 -0.57 7.62
N GLY A 87 0.67 0.16 7.86
CA GLY A 87 0.85 0.96 9.07
C GLY A 87 -0.22 2.04 9.23
N PHE A 88 -0.49 2.82 8.18
CA PHE A 88 -1.55 3.82 8.17
C PHE A 88 -2.92 3.19 8.42
N SER A 89 -3.23 2.09 7.73
CA SER A 89 -4.49 1.39 7.85
C SER A 89 -4.73 0.86 9.27
N LEU A 90 -3.73 0.21 9.86
CA LEU A 90 -3.81 -0.30 11.24
C LEU A 90 -3.94 0.83 12.26
N ALA A 91 -3.13 1.89 12.13
CA ALA A 91 -3.20 3.06 13.00
C ALA A 91 -4.56 3.76 12.90
N SER A 92 -5.08 3.95 11.68
CA SER A 92 -6.39 4.58 11.46
C SER A 92 -7.52 3.73 12.02
N SER A 93 -7.46 2.41 11.85
CA SER A 93 -8.46 1.49 12.43
C SER A 93 -8.43 1.50 13.96
N TRP A 94 -7.25 1.66 14.56
CA TRP A 94 -7.11 1.78 16.02
C TRP A 94 -7.69 3.11 16.54
N LEU A 95 -7.38 4.23 15.88
CA LEU A 95 -7.74 5.57 16.32
C LEU A 95 -9.21 5.90 16.05
N LEU A 96 -9.72 5.56 14.86
CA LEU A 96 -11.08 5.89 14.42
C LEU A 96 -12.08 4.78 14.74
N GLY A 97 -11.60 3.60 15.08
CA GLY A 97 -12.40 2.42 15.33
C GLY A 97 -12.62 1.56 14.08
N TRP A 98 -13.00 0.32 14.34
CA TRP A 98 -13.22 -0.70 13.30
C TRP A 98 -14.26 -0.30 12.24
N ASN A 99 -15.32 0.39 12.67
CA ASN A 99 -16.42 0.82 11.81
C ASN A 99 -16.00 1.84 10.73
N SER A 100 -14.81 2.40 10.81
CA SER A 100 -14.24 3.28 9.78
C SER A 100 -13.81 2.54 8.50
N GLY A 101 -13.67 1.20 8.55
CA GLY A 101 -13.28 0.37 7.41
C GLY A 101 -11.83 0.49 6.96
N PHE A 102 -10.96 1.23 7.67
CA PHE A 102 -9.56 1.38 7.27
C PHE A 102 -8.78 0.06 7.25
N PHE A 103 -9.16 -0.93 8.04
CA PHE A 103 -8.56 -2.28 8.02
C PHE A 103 -8.60 -2.94 6.63
N LEU A 104 -9.55 -2.58 5.77
CA LEU A 104 -9.65 -3.07 4.40
C LEU A 104 -8.40 -2.75 3.58
N LEU A 105 -7.77 -1.59 3.82
CA LEU A 105 -6.54 -1.21 3.15
C LEU A 105 -5.36 -2.10 3.57
N SER A 106 -5.32 -2.58 4.83
CA SER A 106 -4.32 -3.59 5.24
C SER A 106 -4.56 -4.92 4.54
N LEU A 107 -5.81 -5.38 4.43
CA LEU A 107 -6.14 -6.61 3.72
C LEU A 107 -5.80 -6.53 2.24
N LEU A 108 -5.89 -5.34 1.64
CA LEU A 108 -5.50 -5.09 0.25
C LEU A 108 -4.00 -5.35 0.01
N THR A 109 -3.14 -5.16 1.02
CA THR A 109 -1.71 -5.40 0.86
C THR A 109 -1.37 -6.89 0.63
N VAL A 110 -2.24 -7.81 1.07
CA VAL A 110 -2.02 -9.26 0.91
C VAL A 110 -1.95 -9.69 -0.57
N PRO A 111 -2.95 -9.43 -1.42
CA PRO A 111 -2.84 -9.78 -2.85
C PRO A 111 -1.70 -9.03 -3.54
N LEU A 112 -1.36 -7.81 -3.13
CA LEU A 112 -0.25 -7.06 -3.69
C LEU A 112 1.11 -7.74 -3.40
N ILE A 113 1.30 -8.31 -2.21
CA ILE A 113 2.52 -9.09 -1.87
C ILE A 113 2.70 -10.24 -2.86
N PHE A 114 1.61 -10.95 -3.23
CA PHE A 114 1.69 -12.07 -4.15
C PHE A 114 2.01 -11.65 -5.59
N GLN A 115 1.75 -10.40 -5.98
CA GLN A 115 2.10 -9.88 -7.30
C GLN A 115 3.61 -9.68 -7.50
N ASN A 116 4.39 -9.54 -6.43
CA ASN A 116 5.82 -9.33 -6.54
C ASN A 116 6.56 -10.66 -6.82
N ALA A 117 6.96 -10.87 -8.07
CA ALA A 117 7.69 -12.07 -8.49
C ALA A 117 9.08 -12.21 -7.85
N ASN A 118 9.68 -11.10 -7.38
CA ASN A 118 11.03 -11.10 -6.80
C ASN A 118 11.06 -11.55 -5.34
N VAL A 119 9.90 -11.71 -4.70
CA VAL A 119 9.79 -12.19 -3.32
C VAL A 119 9.52 -13.69 -3.31
N GLY A 120 10.30 -14.44 -2.54
CA GLY A 120 10.11 -15.89 -2.39
C GLY A 120 8.75 -16.24 -1.78
N GLN A 121 8.16 -17.35 -2.20
CA GLN A 121 6.82 -17.77 -1.77
C GLN A 121 6.69 -17.85 -0.23
N ALA A 122 7.68 -18.43 0.46
CA ALA A 122 7.67 -18.52 1.92
C ALA A 122 7.56 -17.13 2.59
N VAL A 123 8.31 -16.14 2.07
CA VAL A 123 8.28 -14.76 2.58
C VAL A 123 6.90 -14.13 2.34
N LYS A 124 6.28 -14.35 1.18
CA LYS A 124 4.92 -13.87 0.89
C LYS A 124 3.91 -14.42 1.89
N PHE A 125 3.94 -15.72 2.17
CA PHE A 125 3.04 -16.33 3.15
C PHE A 125 3.27 -15.78 4.56
N VAL A 126 4.52 -15.64 4.99
CA VAL A 126 4.85 -15.09 6.32
C VAL A 126 4.36 -13.65 6.44
N LEU A 127 4.65 -12.78 5.47
CA LEU A 127 4.20 -11.39 5.47
C LEU A 127 2.66 -11.29 5.50
N SER A 128 1.99 -12.09 4.68
CA SER A 128 0.53 -12.13 4.64
C SER A 128 -0.06 -12.60 5.96
N ALA A 129 0.52 -13.63 6.58
CA ALA A 129 0.10 -14.13 7.88
C ALA A 129 0.28 -13.08 8.98
N VAL A 130 1.39 -12.34 8.98
CA VAL A 130 1.64 -11.24 9.93
C VAL A 130 0.60 -10.13 9.79
N ILE A 131 0.28 -9.71 8.56
CA ILE A 131 -0.74 -8.68 8.30
C ILE A 131 -2.12 -9.16 8.77
N LEU A 132 -2.51 -10.38 8.41
CA LEU A 132 -3.78 -10.95 8.83
C LEU A 132 -3.87 -11.09 10.36
N ALA A 133 -2.79 -11.53 11.01
CA ALA A 133 -2.72 -11.60 12.47
C ALA A 133 -2.85 -10.22 13.12
N ALA A 134 -2.22 -9.18 12.56
CA ALA A 134 -2.34 -7.81 13.04
C ALA A 134 -3.77 -7.28 12.90
N VAL A 135 -4.43 -7.51 11.75
CA VAL A 135 -5.83 -7.14 11.52
C VAL A 135 -6.76 -7.86 12.49
N MET A 136 -6.58 -9.18 12.68
CA MET A 136 -7.37 -9.96 13.63
C MET A 136 -7.14 -9.51 15.08
N GLY A 137 -5.89 -9.22 15.45
CA GLY A 137 -5.55 -8.68 16.76
C GLY A 137 -6.26 -7.35 17.03
N LEU A 138 -6.23 -6.42 16.07
CA LEU A 138 -6.97 -5.16 16.15
C LEU A 138 -8.48 -5.38 16.24
N PHE A 139 -9.03 -6.32 15.50
CA PHE A 139 -10.45 -6.66 15.58
C PHE A 139 -10.85 -7.09 17.00
N ILE A 140 -10.08 -8.01 17.59
CA ILE A 140 -10.34 -8.49 18.96
C ILE A 140 -10.21 -7.35 19.97
N LEU A 141 -9.19 -6.50 19.83
CA LEU A 141 -8.99 -5.34 20.72
C LEU A 141 -10.10 -4.30 20.55
N SER A 142 -10.55 -4.04 19.33
CA SER A 142 -11.64 -3.09 19.06
C SER A 142 -12.98 -3.55 19.62
N TRP A 143 -13.17 -4.85 19.82
CA TRP A 143 -14.35 -5.39 20.48
C TRP A 143 -14.42 -5.04 21.96
N GLN A 144 -13.25 -4.87 22.58
CA GLN A 144 -13.13 -4.60 24.02
C GLN A 144 -13.01 -3.10 24.34
N GLN A 145 -12.63 -2.29 23.36
CA GLN A 145 -12.39 -0.86 23.55
C GLN A 145 -13.23 -0.03 22.56
N ALA A 146 -13.86 1.03 23.06
CA ALA A 146 -14.41 2.08 22.22
C ALA A 146 -13.27 2.74 21.40
N SER A 147 -13.60 3.29 20.21
CA SER A 147 -12.65 4.09 19.44
C SER A 147 -12.03 5.19 20.31
N TYR A 148 -10.74 5.49 20.08
CA TYR A 148 -10.03 6.53 20.85
C TYR A 148 -10.71 7.90 20.70
N TRP A 149 -11.31 8.16 19.54
CA TRP A 149 -12.08 9.37 19.28
C TRP A 149 -13.56 9.04 19.10
N VAL A 150 -14.41 9.85 19.74
CA VAL A 150 -15.85 9.80 19.53
C VAL A 150 -16.16 10.56 18.24
N ILE A 151 -16.40 9.83 17.17
CA ILE A 151 -16.73 10.38 15.86
C ILE A 151 -18.17 10.00 15.53
N ASP A 152 -18.86 10.92 14.84
CA ASP A 152 -20.21 10.65 14.35
C ASP A 152 -20.29 9.38 13.51
N THR A 153 -21.30 8.55 13.78
CA THR A 153 -21.48 7.26 13.11
C THR A 153 -21.65 7.41 11.60
N GLY A 154 -22.27 8.50 11.13
CA GLY A 154 -22.44 8.78 9.71
C GLY A 154 -21.09 9.04 9.04
N VAL A 155 -20.18 9.75 9.71
CA VAL A 155 -18.81 9.98 9.22
C VAL A 155 -18.04 8.67 9.14
N LEU A 156 -18.17 7.78 10.14
CA LEU A 156 -17.51 6.46 10.12
C LEU A 156 -18.03 5.60 8.97
N HIS A 157 -19.35 5.55 8.75
CA HIS A 157 -19.92 4.83 7.61
C HIS A 157 -19.50 5.40 6.27
N PHE A 158 -19.36 6.72 6.16
CA PHE A 158 -18.82 7.36 4.96
C PHE A 158 -17.39 6.88 4.67
N PHE A 159 -16.50 6.86 5.68
CA PHE A 159 -15.15 6.34 5.53
C PHE A 159 -15.16 4.85 5.19
N ALA A 160 -16.02 4.04 5.82
CA ALA A 160 -16.13 2.62 5.50
C ALA A 160 -16.52 2.39 4.03
N ALA A 161 -17.50 3.11 3.51
CA ALA A 161 -17.92 3.04 2.12
C ALA A 161 -16.79 3.49 1.16
N ALA A 162 -16.10 4.59 1.48
CA ALA A 162 -14.96 5.08 0.71
C ALA A 162 -13.81 4.07 0.67
N ASN A 163 -13.45 3.50 1.82
CA ASN A 163 -12.39 2.48 1.92
C ASN A 163 -12.75 1.21 1.15
N LEU A 164 -14.01 0.77 1.22
CA LEU A 164 -14.49 -0.37 0.45
C LEU A 164 -14.38 -0.11 -1.06
N LEU A 165 -14.83 1.07 -1.51
CA LEU A 165 -14.75 1.46 -2.93
C LEU A 165 -13.31 1.50 -3.42
N ILE A 166 -12.41 2.14 -2.67
CA ILE A 166 -10.97 2.20 -2.99
C ILE A 166 -10.39 0.79 -3.08
N THR A 167 -10.71 -0.08 -2.12
CA THR A 167 -10.24 -1.47 -2.09
C THR A 167 -10.69 -2.23 -3.35
N ILE A 168 -11.96 -2.11 -3.73
CA ILE A 168 -12.51 -2.75 -4.94
C ILE A 168 -11.80 -2.23 -6.21
N ILE A 169 -11.61 -0.91 -6.33
CA ILE A 169 -10.93 -0.31 -7.49
C ILE A 169 -9.50 -0.82 -7.60
N ILE A 170 -8.74 -0.84 -6.50
CA ILE A 170 -7.35 -1.30 -6.52
C ILE A 170 -7.28 -2.79 -6.83
N LEU A 171 -8.17 -3.62 -6.27
CA LEU A 171 -8.24 -5.05 -6.59
C LEU A 171 -8.59 -5.30 -8.05
N ALA A 172 -9.50 -4.52 -8.64
CA ALA A 172 -9.84 -4.62 -10.06
C ALA A 172 -8.63 -4.25 -10.95
N ILE A 173 -7.91 -3.18 -10.63
CA ILE A 173 -6.68 -2.79 -11.34
C ILE A 173 -5.61 -3.87 -11.19
N ALA A 174 -5.45 -4.41 -9.98
CA ALA A 174 -4.53 -5.49 -9.70
C ALA A 174 -4.86 -6.74 -10.53
N GLY A 175 -6.13 -7.15 -10.54
CA GLY A 175 -6.62 -8.29 -11.32
C GLY A 175 -6.37 -8.11 -12.82
N TYR A 176 -6.73 -6.95 -13.36
CA TYR A 176 -6.48 -6.62 -14.77
C TYR A 176 -4.99 -6.70 -15.14
N SER A 177 -4.11 -6.27 -14.24
CA SER A 177 -2.66 -6.35 -14.46
C SER A 177 -2.13 -7.79 -14.55
N PHE A 178 -2.89 -8.80 -14.10
CA PHE A 178 -2.56 -10.21 -14.26
C PHE A 178 -2.95 -10.78 -15.62
N GLU A 179 -4.03 -10.28 -16.22
CA GLU A 179 -4.56 -10.83 -17.48
C GLU A 179 -3.82 -10.33 -18.72
N VAL A 180 -3.21 -9.13 -18.63
CA VAL A 180 -2.58 -8.45 -19.80
C VAL A 180 -1.12 -8.90 -20.03
N VAL A 181 -0.60 -9.87 -19.27
CA VAL A 181 0.77 -10.40 -19.36
C VAL A 181 0.75 -11.89 -19.56
#